data_065ce365118dc356a16ab3e9a03fb591
#
_entry.id   065ce365118dc356a16ab3e9a03fb591
#
_cell.length_a   1.000
_cell.length_b   1.000
_cell.length_c   1.000
_cell.angle_alpha   90.00
_cell.angle_beta   90.00
_cell.angle_gamma   90.00
#
_symmetry.space_group_name_H-M   'P 1'
#
loop_
_entity.id
_entity.type
_entity.pdbx_description
1 polymer ?
#
loop_
_entity_poly.entity_id
_entity_poly.type
_entity_poly.pdbx_seq_one_letter_code
_entity_poly.pdbx_strand_id
1 'polypeptide(L)'
;MDKYGEVVGPALPKFLSNQKVSSRKDLAEWIVSDNNPLTARVFVNRLWKMFFGTGISNVLDDIGSQGEWPSHPELLDWLAVEFMESGWDIKHMVRLIVNSKAYRQSSIETDQLRNIDPENRLIARQSSFRLDAEFIRDNALSVSGLLVNQVGGPSVKPYQPSGYWENLNFPKRAYKADTGPNQYRR
;
A
#
# COMPACT_ATOMS: atom_id res chain seq x y z
N MET A 1 19.76 -35.54 -16.02
CA MET A 1 20.37 -34.47 -16.84
C MET A 1 19.21 -33.67 -17.41
N ASP A 2 18.97 -32.48 -16.89
CA ASP A 2 17.94 -31.60 -17.41
C ASP A 2 18.36 -31.12 -18.79
N LYS A 3 17.48 -31.29 -19.77
CA LYS A 3 17.70 -30.73 -21.10
C LYS A 3 17.58 -29.21 -21.01
N TYR A 4 18.59 -28.49 -21.49
CA TYR A 4 18.46 -27.04 -21.64
C TYR A 4 17.25 -26.75 -22.55
N GLY A 5 16.36 -25.88 -22.08
CA GLY A 5 15.27 -25.37 -22.86
C GLY A 5 15.75 -24.48 -24.01
N GLU A 6 14.82 -24.05 -24.86
CA GLU A 6 15.13 -23.07 -25.92
C GLU A 6 15.66 -21.78 -25.32
N VAL A 7 16.64 -21.15 -26.01
CA VAL A 7 17.13 -19.83 -25.63
C VAL A 7 16.01 -18.82 -25.91
N VAL A 8 15.44 -18.27 -24.84
CA VAL A 8 14.41 -17.23 -24.92
C VAL A 8 15.04 -15.85 -24.72
N GLY A 9 14.71 -14.92 -25.61
CA GLY A 9 15.05 -13.51 -25.46
C GLY A 9 14.15 -12.79 -24.43
N PRO A 10 14.58 -11.61 -23.92
CA PRO A 10 13.73 -10.79 -23.06
C PRO A 10 12.46 -10.36 -23.80
N ALA A 11 11.31 -10.58 -23.16
CA ALA A 11 10.00 -10.22 -23.73
C ALA A 11 8.99 -9.94 -22.61
N LEU A 12 7.93 -9.20 -22.94
CA LEU A 12 6.76 -9.08 -22.09
C LEU A 12 5.90 -10.35 -22.18
N PRO A 13 5.08 -10.62 -21.16
CA PRO A 13 4.08 -11.69 -21.24
C PRO A 13 3.15 -11.44 -22.44
N LYS A 14 3.05 -12.40 -23.35
CA LYS A 14 2.30 -12.27 -24.61
C LYS A 14 0.83 -11.87 -24.42
N PHE A 15 0.23 -12.28 -23.31
CA PHE A 15 -1.17 -11.96 -23.00
C PHE A 15 -1.36 -10.50 -22.53
N LEU A 16 -0.28 -9.80 -22.12
CA LEU A 16 -0.33 -8.39 -21.72
C LEU A 16 0.07 -7.45 -22.86
N SER A 17 1.04 -7.83 -23.67
CA SER A 17 1.52 -6.97 -24.74
C SER A 17 2.33 -7.76 -25.77
N ASN A 18 2.23 -7.34 -27.04
CA ASN A 18 3.09 -7.81 -28.13
C ASN A 18 4.27 -6.86 -28.39
N GLN A 19 4.46 -5.83 -27.55
CA GLN A 19 5.55 -4.87 -27.69
C GLN A 19 6.90 -5.57 -27.44
N LYS A 20 7.87 -5.29 -28.31
CA LYS A 20 9.24 -5.75 -28.09
C LYS A 20 9.91 -4.92 -27.00
N VAL A 21 10.47 -5.60 -26.03
CA VAL A 21 11.27 -5.00 -24.96
C VAL A 21 12.67 -5.57 -25.08
N SER A 22 13.64 -4.73 -25.42
CA SER A 22 15.04 -5.11 -25.62
C SER A 22 15.96 -4.58 -24.54
N SER A 23 15.51 -3.63 -23.75
CA SER A 23 16.27 -2.97 -22.69
C SER A 23 15.45 -2.78 -21.41
N ARG A 24 16.15 -2.50 -20.30
CA ARG A 24 15.49 -2.10 -19.05
C ARG A 24 14.71 -0.81 -19.16
N LYS A 25 15.12 0.07 -20.05
CA LYS A 25 14.41 1.33 -20.35
C LYS A 25 13.05 1.03 -20.97
N ASP A 26 13.02 0.19 -22.00
CA ASP A 26 11.77 -0.19 -22.68
C ASP A 26 10.79 -0.84 -21.69
N LEU A 27 11.30 -1.68 -20.79
CA LEU A 27 10.50 -2.28 -19.72
C LEU A 27 9.94 -1.22 -18.76
N ALA A 28 10.76 -0.26 -18.34
CA ALA A 28 10.33 0.81 -17.45
C ALA A 28 9.25 1.69 -18.11
N GLU A 29 9.42 2.06 -19.37
CA GLU A 29 8.45 2.81 -20.15
C GLU A 29 7.12 2.04 -20.28
N TRP A 30 7.19 0.74 -20.53
CA TRP A 30 5.99 -0.08 -20.59
C TRP A 30 5.27 -0.20 -19.23
N ILE A 31 6.01 -0.34 -18.11
CA ILE A 31 5.42 -0.45 -16.78
C ILE A 31 4.53 0.77 -16.45
N VAL A 32 4.92 1.96 -16.90
CA VAL A 32 4.18 3.21 -16.65
C VAL A 32 3.35 3.68 -17.84
N SER A 33 3.24 2.86 -18.86
CA SER A 33 2.44 3.22 -20.04
C SER A 33 0.94 3.07 -19.78
N ASP A 34 0.13 3.86 -20.48
CA ASP A 34 -1.34 3.79 -20.42
C ASP A 34 -1.88 2.43 -20.88
N ASN A 35 -1.09 1.70 -21.67
CA ASN A 35 -1.43 0.35 -22.14
C ASN A 35 -1.12 -0.75 -21.14
N ASN A 36 -0.48 -0.45 -20.00
CA ASN A 36 -0.25 -1.44 -18.97
C ASN A 36 -1.48 -1.53 -18.05
N PRO A 37 -2.23 -2.66 -18.06
CA PRO A 37 -3.47 -2.76 -17.31
C PRO A 37 -3.27 -2.98 -15.81
N LEU A 38 -2.05 -3.25 -15.36
CA LEU A 38 -1.80 -3.74 -14.01
C LEU A 38 -1.23 -2.70 -13.05
N THR A 39 -0.25 -1.91 -13.47
CA THR A 39 0.53 -1.06 -12.56
C THR A 39 -0.34 -0.08 -11.77
N ALA A 40 -1.20 0.67 -12.45
CA ALA A 40 -2.08 1.63 -11.81
C ALA A 40 -3.11 0.92 -10.90
N ARG A 41 -3.74 -0.19 -11.36
CA ARG A 41 -4.69 -0.97 -10.56
C ARG A 41 -4.07 -1.51 -9.28
N VAL A 42 -2.87 -2.12 -9.38
CA VAL A 42 -2.15 -2.64 -8.21
C VAL A 42 -1.87 -1.54 -7.21
N PHE A 43 -1.38 -0.39 -7.69
CA PHE A 43 -1.04 0.74 -6.83
C PHE A 43 -2.28 1.30 -6.11
N VAL A 44 -3.35 1.61 -6.85
CA VAL A 44 -4.55 2.18 -6.25
C VAL A 44 -5.28 1.21 -5.33
N ASN A 45 -5.23 -0.10 -5.61
CA ASN A 45 -5.77 -1.11 -4.72
C ASN A 45 -5.01 -1.18 -3.37
N ARG A 46 -3.68 -1.07 -3.40
CA ARG A 46 -2.85 -0.99 -2.20
C ARG A 46 -3.09 0.32 -1.44
N LEU A 47 -3.20 1.43 -2.15
CA LEU A 47 -3.54 2.72 -1.55
C LEU A 47 -4.91 2.68 -0.89
N TRP A 48 -5.91 2.10 -1.56
CA TRP A 48 -7.25 1.90 -1.02
C TRP A 48 -7.24 1.11 0.30
N LYS A 49 -6.49 0.02 0.35
CA LYS A 49 -6.33 -0.77 1.58
C LYS A 49 -5.84 0.06 2.76
N MET A 50 -4.95 1.01 2.56
CA MET A 50 -4.43 1.86 3.64
C MET A 50 -5.54 2.69 4.30
N PHE A 51 -6.60 3.05 3.57
CA PHE A 51 -7.70 3.88 4.06
C PHE A 51 -8.92 3.08 4.53
N PHE A 52 -9.13 1.89 3.96
CA PHE A 52 -10.32 1.08 4.22
C PHE A 52 -10.00 -0.27 4.91
N GLY A 53 -8.73 -0.57 5.18
CA GLY A 53 -8.30 -1.79 5.84
C GLY A 53 -8.20 -3.01 4.91
N THR A 54 -9.03 -3.07 3.87
CA THR A 54 -9.00 -4.11 2.83
C THR A 54 -8.92 -3.48 1.44
N GLY A 55 -8.35 -4.19 0.48
CA GLY A 55 -8.35 -3.75 -0.92
C GLY A 55 -9.73 -3.91 -1.58
N ILE A 56 -9.95 -3.24 -2.69
CA ILE A 56 -11.10 -3.50 -3.58
C ILE A 56 -11.02 -4.93 -4.11
N SER A 57 -9.81 -5.38 -4.50
CA SER A 57 -9.43 -6.78 -4.56
C SER A 57 -8.64 -7.12 -3.30
N ASN A 58 -9.07 -8.14 -2.58
CA ASN A 58 -8.51 -8.47 -1.25
C ASN A 58 -7.10 -9.07 -1.38
N VAL A 59 -6.84 -9.80 -2.45
CA VAL A 59 -5.52 -10.37 -2.74
C VAL A 59 -4.66 -9.32 -3.45
N LEU A 60 -3.81 -8.63 -2.69
CA LEU A 60 -3.04 -7.49 -3.18
C LEU A 60 -1.91 -7.85 -4.15
N ASP A 61 -1.39 -9.06 -4.03
CA ASP A 61 -0.21 -9.53 -4.76
C ASP A 61 -0.57 -10.30 -6.02
N ASP A 62 -1.85 -10.62 -6.21
CA ASP A 62 -2.36 -11.34 -7.35
C ASP A 62 -3.70 -10.74 -7.83
N ILE A 63 -3.63 -9.88 -8.83
CA ILE A 63 -4.79 -9.35 -9.56
C ILE A 63 -5.08 -10.24 -10.80
N GLY A 64 -4.48 -11.41 -10.85
CA GLY A 64 -4.66 -12.38 -11.91
C GLY A 64 -5.82 -13.36 -11.68
N SER A 65 -5.84 -14.42 -12.47
CA SER A 65 -6.89 -15.42 -12.46
C SER A 65 -6.96 -16.28 -11.18
N GLN A 66 -5.91 -16.28 -10.38
CA GLN A 66 -5.84 -16.98 -9.09
C GLN A 66 -6.17 -16.07 -7.90
N GLY A 67 -6.25 -14.76 -8.14
CA GLY A 67 -6.65 -13.77 -7.14
C GLY A 67 -8.17 -13.72 -6.95
N GLU A 68 -8.58 -12.89 -6.01
CA GLU A 68 -9.99 -12.59 -5.79
C GLU A 68 -10.48 -11.53 -6.78
N TRP A 69 -11.67 -11.73 -7.34
CA TRP A 69 -12.32 -10.72 -8.17
C TRP A 69 -12.60 -9.45 -7.36
N PRO A 70 -12.33 -8.25 -7.89
CA PRO A 70 -12.62 -7.00 -7.19
C PRO A 70 -14.09 -6.88 -6.80
N SER A 71 -14.38 -6.43 -5.58
CA SER A 71 -15.77 -6.18 -5.14
C SER A 71 -16.45 -5.07 -5.95
N HIS A 72 -15.68 -4.11 -6.44
CA HIS A 72 -16.14 -2.97 -7.24
C HIS A 72 -15.17 -2.76 -8.41
N PRO A 73 -15.26 -3.56 -9.49
CA PRO A 73 -14.30 -3.51 -10.59
C PRO A 73 -14.30 -2.16 -11.31
N GLU A 74 -15.46 -1.55 -11.53
CA GLU A 74 -15.56 -0.25 -12.19
C GLU A 74 -14.91 0.87 -11.36
N LEU A 75 -15.02 0.79 -10.03
CA LEU A 75 -14.34 1.74 -9.13
C LEU A 75 -12.82 1.58 -9.21
N LEU A 76 -12.34 0.34 -9.22
CA LEU A 76 -10.91 0.08 -9.33
C LEU A 76 -10.35 0.60 -10.66
N ASP A 77 -11.07 0.39 -11.74
CA ASP A 77 -10.69 0.86 -13.06
C ASP A 77 -10.72 2.39 -13.15
N TRP A 78 -11.77 3.00 -12.63
CA TRP A 78 -11.86 4.46 -12.60
C TRP A 78 -10.72 5.09 -11.78
N LEU A 79 -10.43 4.57 -10.58
CA LEU A 79 -9.31 5.05 -9.76
C LEU A 79 -7.97 4.86 -10.45
N ALA A 80 -7.77 3.78 -11.21
CA ALA A 80 -6.56 3.53 -11.96
C ALA A 80 -6.36 4.54 -13.09
N VAL A 81 -7.42 4.85 -13.83
CA VAL A 81 -7.41 5.87 -14.90
C VAL A 81 -7.15 7.26 -14.30
N GLU A 82 -7.87 7.64 -13.26
CA GLU A 82 -7.69 8.92 -12.55
C GLU A 82 -6.25 9.10 -12.05
N PHE A 83 -5.64 8.02 -11.54
CA PHE A 83 -4.25 8.05 -11.10
C PHE A 83 -3.27 8.31 -12.25
N MET A 84 -3.46 7.68 -13.41
CA MET A 84 -2.63 7.91 -14.60
C MET A 84 -2.85 9.33 -15.17
N GLU A 85 -4.11 9.76 -15.33
CA GLU A 85 -4.47 11.07 -15.87
C GLU A 85 -4.03 12.23 -14.99
N SER A 86 -3.97 12.05 -13.64
CA SER A 86 -3.41 13.03 -12.73
C SER A 86 -1.86 13.13 -12.79
N GLY A 87 -1.21 12.40 -13.69
CA GLY A 87 0.25 12.35 -13.80
C GLY A 87 0.88 11.52 -12.65
N TRP A 88 0.21 10.47 -12.20
CA TRP A 88 0.66 9.61 -11.09
C TRP A 88 0.79 10.37 -9.77
N ASP A 89 -0.08 11.37 -9.52
CA ASP A 89 -0.08 12.18 -8.30
C ASP A 89 -0.73 11.44 -7.13
N ILE A 90 0.11 10.86 -6.27
CA ILE A 90 -0.32 10.16 -5.06
C ILE A 90 -1.09 11.09 -4.11
N LYS A 91 -0.70 12.36 -3.99
CA LYS A 91 -1.37 13.31 -3.10
C LYS A 91 -2.76 13.68 -3.61
N HIS A 92 -2.94 13.74 -4.93
CA HIS A 92 -4.25 13.88 -5.55
C HIS A 92 -5.15 12.71 -5.16
N MET A 93 -4.68 11.47 -5.35
CA MET A 93 -5.44 10.27 -4.98
C MET A 93 -5.80 10.22 -3.49
N VAL A 94 -4.88 10.60 -2.62
CA VAL A 94 -5.16 10.69 -1.17
C VAL A 94 -6.28 11.68 -0.90
N ARG A 95 -6.21 12.90 -1.48
CA ARG A 95 -7.27 13.92 -1.30
C ARG A 95 -8.62 13.43 -1.84
N LEU A 96 -8.61 12.76 -2.98
CA LEU A 96 -9.80 12.18 -3.60
C LEU A 96 -10.47 11.17 -2.66
N ILE A 97 -9.69 10.23 -2.13
CA ILE A 97 -10.20 9.18 -1.23
C ILE A 97 -10.73 9.77 0.07
N VAL A 98 -9.94 10.61 0.78
CA VAL A 98 -10.35 11.11 2.11
C VAL A 98 -11.50 12.12 2.06
N ASN A 99 -11.73 12.77 0.92
CA ASN A 99 -12.89 13.65 0.71
C ASN A 99 -14.13 12.91 0.20
N SER A 100 -14.02 11.64 -0.17
CA SER A 100 -15.15 10.86 -0.65
C SER A 100 -16.21 10.65 0.44
N LYS A 101 -17.47 10.50 0.01
CA LYS A 101 -18.56 10.15 0.93
C LYS A 101 -18.33 8.78 1.58
N ALA A 102 -17.73 7.84 0.82
CA ALA A 102 -17.41 6.50 1.32
C ALA A 102 -16.42 6.55 2.50
N TYR A 103 -15.39 7.39 2.43
CA TYR A 103 -14.43 7.53 3.53
C TYR A 103 -15.01 8.30 4.74
N ARG A 104 -15.88 9.27 4.50
CA ARG A 104 -16.42 10.17 5.53
C ARG A 104 -17.70 9.66 6.20
N GLN A 105 -18.16 8.47 5.84
CA GLN A 105 -19.33 7.87 6.46
C GLN A 105 -19.04 7.38 7.90
N SER A 106 -20.10 7.10 8.66
CA SER A 106 -19.99 6.55 10.01
C SER A 106 -19.38 5.15 10.01
N SER A 107 -18.60 4.83 11.06
CA SER A 107 -18.09 3.49 11.32
C SER A 107 -19.01 2.63 12.21
N ILE A 108 -20.18 3.16 12.57
CA ILE A 108 -21.14 2.44 13.43
C ILE A 108 -21.70 1.25 12.65
N GLU A 109 -21.51 0.07 13.22
CA GLU A 109 -22.06 -1.17 12.69
C GLU A 109 -23.43 -1.41 13.30
N THR A 110 -24.42 -1.71 12.43
CA THR A 110 -25.75 -2.17 12.86
C THR A 110 -25.83 -3.69 12.73
N ASP A 111 -26.72 -4.36 13.50
CA ASP A 111 -26.93 -5.80 13.39
C ASP A 111 -27.33 -6.22 11.97
N GLN A 112 -28.09 -5.37 11.26
CA GLN A 112 -28.43 -5.60 9.87
C GLN A 112 -27.19 -5.63 8.96
N LEU A 113 -26.31 -4.64 9.08
CA LEU A 113 -25.06 -4.57 8.30
C LEU A 113 -24.13 -5.73 8.63
N ARG A 114 -24.04 -6.12 9.90
CA ARG A 114 -23.24 -7.27 10.34
C ARG A 114 -23.72 -8.57 9.72
N ASN A 115 -25.03 -8.75 9.55
CA ASN A 115 -25.61 -9.96 8.98
C ASN A 115 -25.48 -10.01 7.45
N ILE A 116 -25.57 -8.85 6.76
CA ILE A 116 -25.54 -8.78 5.29
C ILE A 116 -24.10 -8.74 4.77
N ASP A 117 -23.23 -7.92 5.38
CA ASP A 117 -21.86 -7.70 4.95
C ASP A 117 -20.93 -7.58 6.17
N PRO A 118 -20.62 -8.71 6.85
CA PRO A 118 -19.80 -8.72 8.04
C PRO A 118 -18.40 -8.16 7.81
N GLU A 119 -17.83 -8.39 6.65
CA GLU A 119 -16.48 -7.92 6.29
C GLU A 119 -16.47 -6.52 5.67
N ASN A 120 -17.63 -5.86 5.57
CA ASN A 120 -17.78 -4.54 4.95
C ASN A 120 -17.18 -4.45 3.52
N ARG A 121 -17.37 -5.53 2.74
CA ARG A 121 -16.89 -5.59 1.35
C ARG A 121 -17.65 -4.63 0.42
N LEU A 122 -18.89 -4.30 0.75
CA LEU A 122 -19.73 -3.38 -0.01
C LEU A 122 -19.58 -1.92 0.43
N ILE A 123 -18.67 -1.66 1.39
CA ILE A 123 -18.34 -0.29 1.87
C ILE A 123 -19.59 0.47 2.36
N ALA A 124 -20.46 -0.24 3.08
CA ALA A 124 -21.69 0.33 3.63
C ALA A 124 -21.44 1.16 4.90
N ARG A 125 -20.26 1.07 5.49
CA ARG A 125 -19.78 1.85 6.63
C ARG A 125 -18.28 2.15 6.49
N GLN A 126 -17.76 3.12 7.23
CA GLN A 126 -16.31 3.28 7.33
C GLN A 126 -15.73 2.09 8.10
N SER A 127 -14.63 1.56 7.60
CA SER A 127 -13.94 0.44 8.22
C SER A 127 -13.32 0.85 9.56
N SER A 128 -13.34 -0.07 10.52
CA SER A 128 -12.65 0.08 11.79
C SER A 128 -11.56 -0.99 11.87
N PHE A 129 -10.32 -0.58 11.88
CA PHE A 129 -9.17 -1.47 11.95
C PHE A 129 -8.06 -0.85 12.80
N ARG A 130 -7.19 -1.70 13.33
CA ARG A 130 -6.07 -1.24 14.14
C ARG A 130 -5.00 -0.65 13.22
N LEU A 131 -4.57 0.57 13.55
CA LEU A 131 -3.44 1.19 12.86
C LEU A 131 -2.12 0.48 13.21
N ASP A 132 -1.18 0.49 12.26
CA ASP A 132 0.19 0.06 12.51
C ASP A 132 0.85 0.93 13.58
N ALA A 133 1.82 0.37 14.30
CA ALA A 133 2.45 1.03 15.45
C ALA A 133 3.09 2.37 15.06
N GLU A 134 3.64 2.47 13.86
CA GLU A 134 4.25 3.68 13.31
C GLU A 134 3.22 4.80 13.16
N PHE A 135 2.03 4.51 12.65
CA PHE A 135 0.96 5.50 12.52
C PHE A 135 0.41 5.94 13.87
N ILE A 136 0.31 5.02 14.84
CA ILE A 136 -0.12 5.37 16.21
C ILE A 136 0.88 6.33 16.84
N ARG A 137 2.18 6.05 16.69
CA ARG A 137 3.25 6.90 17.20
C ARG A 137 3.24 8.27 16.51
N ASP A 138 3.18 8.31 15.19
CA ASP A 138 3.14 9.55 14.41
C ASP A 138 1.94 10.42 14.78
N ASN A 139 0.77 9.81 14.98
CA ASN A 139 -0.43 10.50 15.43
C ASN A 139 -0.23 11.12 16.82
N ALA A 140 0.31 10.36 17.78
CA ALA A 140 0.59 10.86 19.12
C ALA A 140 1.58 12.05 19.08
N LEU A 141 2.64 11.94 18.30
CA LEU A 141 3.62 13.02 18.13
C LEU A 141 3.00 14.25 17.43
N SER A 142 2.14 14.03 16.43
CA SER A 142 1.48 15.10 15.72
C SER A 142 0.50 15.88 16.61
N VAL A 143 -0.35 15.17 17.36
CA VAL A 143 -1.34 15.78 18.26
C VAL A 143 -0.66 16.52 19.43
N SER A 144 0.47 16.00 19.94
CA SER A 144 1.26 16.66 20.99
C SER A 144 2.12 17.82 20.49
N GLY A 145 2.21 18.05 19.18
CA GLY A 145 3.06 19.09 18.60
C GLY A 145 4.56 18.76 18.63
N LEU A 146 4.93 17.53 18.99
CA LEU A 146 6.33 17.10 19.08
C LEU A 146 6.89 16.54 17.77
N LEU A 147 6.05 16.27 16.77
CA LEU A 147 6.48 15.65 15.52
C LEU A 147 7.50 16.54 14.77
N VAL A 148 8.69 15.99 14.57
CA VAL A 148 9.72 16.61 13.73
C VAL A 148 9.57 16.08 12.31
N ASN A 149 9.00 16.88 11.42
CA ASN A 149 8.78 16.53 10.01
C ASN A 149 10.06 16.78 9.20
N GLN A 150 10.98 15.81 9.26
CA GLN A 150 12.22 15.83 8.48
C GLN A 150 12.30 14.59 7.60
N VAL A 151 12.38 14.81 6.28
CA VAL A 151 12.50 13.74 5.29
C VAL A 151 13.97 13.39 5.08
N GLY A 152 14.26 12.09 4.97
CA GLY A 152 15.61 11.57 4.72
C GLY A 152 16.41 11.34 6.00
N GLY A 153 17.58 10.70 5.84
CA GLY A 153 18.42 10.25 6.94
C GLY A 153 18.04 8.88 7.50
N PRO A 154 18.70 8.44 8.60
CA PRO A 154 18.42 7.16 9.23
C PRO A 154 17.05 7.15 9.89
N SER A 155 16.44 5.96 10.01
CA SER A 155 15.20 5.77 10.76
C SER A 155 15.40 6.14 12.23
N VAL A 156 14.34 6.65 12.85
CA VAL A 156 14.34 6.95 14.28
C VAL A 156 14.56 5.68 15.10
N LYS A 157 15.31 5.82 16.19
CA LYS A 157 15.48 4.79 17.21
C LYS A 157 14.73 5.21 18.48
N PRO A 158 13.44 4.83 18.62
CA PRO A 158 12.63 5.19 19.78
C PRO A 158 13.20 4.56 21.07
N TYR A 159 12.76 5.06 22.22
CA TYR A 159 13.13 4.46 23.50
C TYR A 159 12.73 2.98 23.53
N GLN A 160 13.63 2.17 24.07
CA GLN A 160 13.40 0.76 24.38
C GLN A 160 13.87 0.48 25.80
N PRO A 161 13.15 -0.37 26.57
CA PRO A 161 13.61 -0.80 27.89
C PRO A 161 14.98 -1.49 27.82
N SER A 162 15.80 -1.34 28.84
CA SER A 162 17.05 -2.10 28.96
C SER A 162 16.75 -3.60 29.01
N GLY A 163 17.64 -4.40 28.44
CA GLY A 163 17.51 -5.85 28.39
C GLY A 163 16.64 -6.38 27.24
N TYR A 164 15.91 -5.54 26.52
CA TYR A 164 15.03 -5.99 25.41
C TYR A 164 15.77 -6.80 24.35
N TRP A 165 17.01 -6.43 24.03
CA TRP A 165 17.86 -7.08 23.02
C TRP A 165 18.76 -8.19 23.56
N GLU A 166 18.81 -8.41 24.87
CA GLU A 166 19.70 -9.39 25.49
C GLU A 166 19.36 -10.84 25.10
N ASN A 167 18.10 -11.10 24.80
CA ASN A 167 17.60 -12.41 24.39
C ASN A 167 17.70 -12.67 22.89
N LEU A 168 18.16 -11.70 22.09
CA LEU A 168 18.38 -11.86 20.67
C LEU A 168 19.79 -12.41 20.44
N ASN A 169 19.88 -13.67 20.12
CA ASN A 169 21.10 -14.48 20.21
C ASN A 169 22.26 -14.09 19.30
N PHE A 170 22.08 -13.46 18.14
CA PHE A 170 23.22 -13.16 17.27
C PHE A 170 22.90 -12.13 16.18
N PRO A 171 23.85 -11.23 15.88
CA PRO A 171 24.97 -10.81 16.73
C PRO A 171 24.51 -9.97 17.93
N LYS A 172 25.28 -9.98 19.03
CA LYS A 172 25.01 -9.06 20.17
C LYS A 172 25.00 -7.62 19.65
N ARG A 173 23.86 -6.98 19.75
CA ARG A 173 23.67 -5.60 19.28
C ARG A 173 23.42 -4.70 20.49
N ALA A 174 24.19 -3.62 20.58
CA ALA A 174 23.88 -2.55 21.50
C ALA A 174 22.86 -1.62 20.87
N TYR A 175 21.69 -1.48 21.46
CA TYR A 175 20.70 -0.49 21.05
C TYR A 175 20.92 0.81 21.81
N LYS A 176 21.04 1.91 21.09
CA LYS A 176 21.09 3.26 21.66
C LYS A 176 19.94 4.06 21.08
N ALA A 177 18.98 4.44 21.92
CA ALA A 177 17.88 5.30 21.51
C ALA A 177 18.38 6.68 21.09
N ASP A 178 17.66 7.30 20.16
CA ASP A 178 17.93 8.69 19.78
C ASP A 178 17.55 9.65 20.91
N THR A 179 18.20 10.83 20.90
CA THR A 179 17.97 11.90 21.87
C THR A 179 17.68 13.21 21.16
N GLY A 180 17.12 14.18 21.89
CA GLY A 180 16.77 15.50 21.36
C GLY A 180 15.71 15.42 20.26
N PRO A 181 15.75 16.32 19.25
CA PRO A 181 14.75 16.35 18.18
C PRO A 181 14.66 15.05 17.36
N ASN A 182 15.76 14.29 17.27
CA ASN A 182 15.78 13.05 16.49
C ASN A 182 14.84 11.98 17.04
N GLN A 183 14.59 11.96 18.34
CA GLN A 183 13.64 11.00 18.94
C GLN A 183 12.18 11.25 18.53
N TYR A 184 11.87 12.41 17.99
CA TYR A 184 10.51 12.81 17.58
C TYR A 184 10.30 12.79 16.07
N ARG A 185 11.27 12.27 15.31
CA ARG A 185 11.15 12.06 13.86
C ARG A 185 10.23 10.85 13.54
N ARG A 186 9.78 10.83 12.29
CA ARG A 186 9.08 9.67 11.70
C ARG A 186 10.04 8.53 11.44
#